data_a0361fa381b63b5a2df6bf5981a3c151
#
_entry.id   a0361fa381b63b5a2df6bf5981a3c151
#
_cell.length_a   1.000
_cell.length_b   1.000
_cell.length_c   1.000
_cell.angle_alpha   90.00
_cell.angle_beta   90.00
_cell.angle_gamma   90.00
#
_symmetry.space_group_name_H-M   'P 1'
#
loop_
_entity.id
_entity.type
_entity.pdbx_description
1 polymer ?
#
loop_
_entity_poly.entity_id
_entity_poly.type
_entity_poly.pdbx_seq_one_letter_code
_entity_poly.pdbx_strand_id
1 'polypeptide(L)'
;AEILMDLSELLEDGNKDLVIIYPGRFHPFHIGHGKVYKYLKQKYSNAKVFISTSGKVDGDRSPFTFEEKRKMMILAGVDSGAIVQTKSPYQSIEIMERFDKDKTVVVFAVSEKDMAEDPRFDFSNGLKLKKNGEPAYLQKWNSLDDAETFGTRGYIATTPTFKFKVRGQEINSASQIRNMIASSDDTMLTQMLQDLYSVTDVPQDIIDLFKNKVGNKETMNENWDEHSFSEFLKENVYEDNIMKKGILTTITEGKSPHKKGTKKYNAHMAAMH
;
A
#
# COMPACT_ATOMS: atom_id res chain seq x y z
N ALA A 1 -21.18 -49.89 -8.70
CA ALA A 1 -20.31 -49.02 -7.92
C ALA A 1 -20.58 -47.60 -8.36
N GLU A 2 -21.46 -46.90 -7.65
CA GLU A 2 -21.71 -45.44 -7.85
C GLU A 2 -20.50 -44.71 -7.30
N ILE A 3 -19.88 -43.90 -8.17
CA ILE A 3 -18.87 -42.93 -7.78
C ILE A 3 -19.64 -41.80 -7.13
N LEU A 4 -19.73 -41.81 -5.80
CA LEU A 4 -20.04 -40.61 -5.02
C LEU A 4 -18.86 -39.64 -5.19
N MET A 5 -18.92 -38.80 -6.21
CA MET A 5 -18.08 -37.59 -6.23
C MET A 5 -18.46 -36.79 -5.01
N ASP A 6 -17.46 -36.45 -4.22
CA ASP A 6 -17.65 -35.66 -3.02
C ASP A 6 -18.18 -34.28 -3.44
N LEU A 7 -19.40 -33.97 -3.02
CA LEU A 7 -20.02 -32.65 -3.27
C LEU A 7 -19.21 -31.51 -2.70
N SER A 8 -18.28 -31.77 -1.78
CA SER A 8 -17.35 -30.77 -1.26
C SER A 8 -16.34 -30.31 -2.32
N GLU A 9 -15.86 -31.21 -3.20
CA GLU A 9 -14.98 -30.88 -4.32
C GLU A 9 -15.71 -30.03 -5.39
N LEU A 10 -17.01 -30.26 -5.58
CA LEU A 10 -17.83 -29.46 -6.52
C LEU A 10 -18.24 -28.08 -5.99
N LEU A 11 -18.17 -27.87 -4.68
CA LEU A 11 -18.48 -26.60 -4.05
C LEU A 11 -17.24 -25.73 -3.77
N GLU A 12 -16.03 -26.27 -3.89
CA GLU A 12 -14.77 -25.52 -3.79
C GLU A 12 -14.38 -24.82 -5.10
N ASP A 13 -15.05 -25.14 -6.20
CA ASP A 13 -14.72 -24.61 -7.52
C ASP A 13 -15.51 -23.32 -7.78
N GLY A 14 -14.94 -22.17 -7.42
CA GLY A 14 -15.44 -20.89 -7.89
C GLY A 14 -15.27 -19.67 -6.97
N ASN A 15 -14.94 -19.82 -5.71
CA ASN A 15 -14.83 -18.67 -4.82
C ASN A 15 -13.38 -18.16 -4.76
N LYS A 16 -13.06 -17.16 -5.61
CA LYS A 16 -11.76 -16.49 -5.59
C LYS A 16 -11.63 -15.68 -4.30
N ASP A 17 -10.51 -15.81 -3.61
CA ASP A 17 -10.15 -14.92 -2.51
C ASP A 17 -9.87 -13.52 -3.05
N LEU A 18 -10.26 -12.49 -2.30
CA LEU A 18 -9.99 -11.10 -2.63
C LEU A 18 -9.07 -10.46 -1.61
N VAL A 19 -7.96 -9.94 -2.08
CA VAL A 19 -6.99 -9.18 -1.29
C VAL A 19 -6.91 -7.75 -1.83
N ILE A 20 -7.14 -6.78 -0.95
CA ILE A 20 -6.97 -5.36 -1.23
C ILE A 20 -5.70 -4.88 -0.54
N ILE A 21 -4.81 -4.26 -1.30
CA ILE A 21 -3.57 -3.68 -0.79
C ILE A 21 -3.64 -2.17 -0.93
N TYR A 22 -3.51 -1.47 0.18
CA TYR A 22 -3.41 -0.01 0.23
C TYR A 22 -1.94 0.38 0.45
N PRO A 23 -1.19 0.65 -0.63
CA PRO A 23 0.22 0.98 -0.55
C PRO A 23 0.45 2.46 -0.30
N GLY A 24 1.54 2.80 0.39
CA GLY A 24 1.94 4.18 0.56
C GLY A 24 3.22 4.37 1.37
N ARG A 25 3.80 5.57 1.28
CA ARG A 25 4.95 5.95 2.10
C ARG A 25 4.55 6.40 3.50
N PHE A 26 3.44 7.14 3.63
CA PHE A 26 2.82 7.57 4.88
C PHE A 26 3.77 8.34 5.84
N HIS A 27 4.17 9.53 5.49
CA HIS A 27 5.04 10.38 6.30
C HIS A 27 4.44 11.78 6.59
N PRO A 28 3.46 11.88 7.52
CA PRO A 28 2.95 10.84 8.40
C PRO A 28 1.71 10.12 7.85
N PHE A 29 1.38 8.96 8.43
CA PHE A 29 0.03 8.41 8.34
C PHE A 29 -0.92 9.28 9.18
N HIS A 30 -2.15 9.49 8.73
CA HIS A 30 -3.12 10.38 9.37
C HIS A 30 -4.56 9.87 9.20
N ILE A 31 -5.51 10.55 9.84
CA ILE A 31 -6.93 10.14 9.83
C ILE A 31 -7.53 10.05 8.42
N GLY A 32 -7.08 10.86 7.47
CA GLY A 32 -7.50 10.75 6.06
C GLY A 32 -7.18 9.37 5.47
N HIS A 33 -5.99 8.86 5.73
CA HIS A 33 -5.60 7.49 5.34
C HIS A 33 -6.37 6.43 6.13
N GLY A 34 -6.60 6.64 7.42
CA GLY A 34 -7.44 5.76 8.25
C GLY A 34 -8.87 5.63 7.72
N LYS A 35 -9.45 6.74 7.24
CA LYS A 35 -10.76 6.74 6.58
C LYS A 35 -10.76 5.97 5.27
N VAL A 36 -9.68 6.05 4.46
CA VAL A 36 -9.53 5.20 3.26
C VAL A 36 -9.51 3.73 3.64
N TYR A 37 -8.70 3.34 4.63
CA TYR A 37 -8.64 1.97 5.12
C TYR A 37 -10.04 1.45 5.55
N LYS A 38 -10.76 2.23 6.34
CA LYS A 38 -12.12 1.91 6.77
C LYS A 38 -13.09 1.78 5.60
N TYR A 39 -13.02 2.69 4.64
CA TYR A 39 -13.79 2.65 3.41
C TYR A 39 -13.54 1.36 2.64
N LEU A 40 -12.27 0.95 2.47
CA LEU A 40 -11.92 -0.28 1.78
C LEU A 40 -12.48 -1.52 2.48
N LYS A 41 -12.39 -1.58 3.81
CA LYS A 41 -13.00 -2.68 4.60
C LYS A 41 -14.53 -2.75 4.47
N GLN A 42 -15.19 -1.61 4.37
CA GLN A 42 -16.64 -1.56 4.21
C GLN A 42 -17.06 -1.91 2.78
N LYS A 43 -16.39 -1.34 1.79
CA LYS A 43 -16.70 -1.57 0.38
C LYS A 43 -16.43 -3.01 -0.07
N TYR A 44 -15.37 -3.60 0.43
CA TYR A 44 -14.93 -4.96 0.10
C TYR A 44 -15.03 -5.86 1.34
N SER A 45 -16.24 -6.04 1.85
CA SER A 45 -16.49 -6.72 3.13
C SER A 45 -15.97 -8.16 3.20
N ASN A 46 -15.87 -8.84 2.06
CA ASN A 46 -15.33 -10.20 1.96
C ASN A 46 -13.82 -10.25 1.65
N ALA A 47 -13.18 -9.09 1.51
CA ALA A 47 -11.75 -9.03 1.20
C ALA A 47 -10.89 -8.96 2.46
N LYS A 48 -9.67 -9.45 2.35
CA LYS A 48 -8.59 -9.14 3.30
C LYS A 48 -7.95 -7.84 2.85
N VAL A 49 -7.95 -6.83 3.72
CA VAL A 49 -7.41 -5.50 3.45
C VAL A 49 -6.11 -5.31 4.20
N PHE A 50 -5.04 -4.97 3.49
CA PHE A 50 -3.72 -4.71 4.06
C PHE A 50 -3.24 -3.29 3.72
N ILE A 51 -2.49 -2.69 4.64
CA ILE A 51 -1.67 -1.52 4.38
C ILE A 51 -0.24 -1.97 4.17
N SER A 52 0.33 -1.58 3.04
CA SER A 52 1.70 -1.88 2.64
C SER A 52 2.56 -0.63 2.70
N THR A 53 3.62 -0.65 3.50
CA THR A 53 4.57 0.46 3.61
C THR A 53 5.99 -0.03 3.84
N SER A 54 6.98 0.73 3.34
CA SER A 54 8.39 0.38 3.54
C SER A 54 8.92 0.88 4.89
N GLY A 55 10.02 0.30 5.34
CA GLY A 55 10.78 0.79 6.50
C GLY A 55 11.86 1.81 6.13
N LYS A 56 11.95 2.22 4.85
CA LYS A 56 12.99 3.15 4.41
C LYS A 56 12.80 4.52 5.05
N VAL A 57 13.87 5.02 5.66
CA VAL A 57 13.98 6.38 6.17
C VAL A 57 14.88 7.17 5.23
N ASP A 58 14.46 8.35 4.82
CA ASP A 58 15.18 9.21 3.87
C ASP A 58 15.01 10.68 4.28
N GLY A 59 15.86 11.11 5.21
CA GLY A 59 15.91 12.49 5.70
C GLY A 59 14.54 13.06 6.07
N ASP A 60 14.31 14.29 5.67
CA ASP A 60 13.10 15.03 6.03
C ASP A 60 11.84 14.61 5.24
N ARG A 61 12.04 13.93 4.10
CA ARG A 61 10.92 13.44 3.28
C ARG A 61 10.25 12.22 3.86
N SER A 62 11.03 11.35 4.45
CA SER A 62 10.59 10.06 4.97
C SER A 62 11.18 9.86 6.36
N PRO A 63 10.83 10.71 7.35
CA PRO A 63 11.49 10.72 8.65
C PRO A 63 11.14 9.52 9.54
N PHE A 64 10.05 8.80 9.25
CA PHE A 64 9.51 7.79 10.15
C PHE A 64 9.91 6.37 9.73
N THR A 65 10.34 5.58 10.71
CA THR A 65 10.57 4.14 10.56
C THR A 65 9.26 3.38 10.38
N PHE A 66 9.32 2.10 10.02
CA PHE A 66 8.11 1.26 9.94
C PHE A 66 7.37 1.20 11.29
N GLU A 67 8.05 0.97 12.39
CA GLU A 67 7.42 0.86 13.71
C GLU A 67 6.76 2.17 14.16
N GLU A 68 7.38 3.29 13.85
CA GLU A 68 6.80 4.61 14.11
C GLU A 68 5.53 4.83 13.28
N LYS A 69 5.54 4.50 12.00
CA LYS A 69 4.34 4.56 11.14
C LYS A 69 3.27 3.58 11.61
N ARG A 70 3.65 2.39 12.04
CA ARG A 70 2.73 1.40 12.58
C ARG A 70 1.97 1.93 13.79
N LYS A 71 2.63 2.62 14.72
CA LYS A 71 1.96 3.30 15.85
C LYS A 71 0.95 4.34 15.39
N MET A 72 1.30 5.17 14.41
CA MET A 72 0.40 6.17 13.83
C MET A 72 -0.82 5.52 13.18
N MET A 73 -0.64 4.42 12.45
CA MET A 73 -1.71 3.68 11.79
C MET A 73 -2.69 3.11 12.81
N ILE A 74 -2.19 2.50 13.88
CA ILE A 74 -3.03 1.97 14.98
C ILE A 74 -3.80 3.10 15.64
N LEU A 75 -3.15 4.24 15.92
CA LEU A 75 -3.80 5.42 16.50
C LEU A 75 -4.92 5.97 15.57
N ALA A 76 -4.73 5.90 14.26
CA ALA A 76 -5.74 6.27 13.26
C ALA A 76 -6.83 5.19 13.03
N GLY A 77 -6.84 4.11 13.81
CA GLY A 77 -7.88 3.08 13.77
C GLY A 77 -7.63 1.92 12.80
N VAL A 78 -6.38 1.70 12.38
CA VAL A 78 -6.01 0.55 11.55
C VAL A 78 -5.77 -0.69 12.44
N ASP A 79 -6.31 -1.83 12.02
CA ASP A 79 -6.06 -3.11 12.70
C ASP A 79 -4.57 -3.48 12.60
N SER A 80 -3.95 -3.82 13.72
CA SER A 80 -2.50 -4.10 13.78
C SER A 80 -2.05 -5.23 12.85
N GLY A 81 -2.91 -6.25 12.64
CA GLY A 81 -2.65 -7.36 11.74
C GLY A 81 -2.75 -7.03 10.24
N ALA A 82 -3.30 -5.86 9.90
CA ALA A 82 -3.41 -5.40 8.53
C ALA A 82 -2.17 -4.62 8.05
N ILE A 83 -1.26 -4.26 8.96
CA ILE A 83 -0.09 -3.41 8.67
C ILE A 83 1.09 -4.30 8.33
N VAL A 84 1.62 -4.18 7.12
CA VAL A 84 2.72 -5.02 6.64
C VAL A 84 3.88 -4.17 6.15
N GLN A 85 5.07 -4.48 6.69
CA GLN A 85 6.30 -3.93 6.15
C GLN A 85 6.69 -4.63 4.86
N THR A 86 6.90 -3.86 3.80
CA THR A 86 7.30 -4.37 2.49
C THR A 86 8.54 -3.63 1.99
N LYS A 87 9.30 -4.28 1.13
CA LYS A 87 10.43 -3.63 0.46
C LYS A 87 9.95 -2.59 -0.54
N SER A 88 8.94 -2.97 -1.32
CA SER A 88 8.26 -2.12 -2.29
C SER A 88 6.76 -2.17 -2.04
N PRO A 89 6.14 -1.10 -1.51
CA PRO A 89 4.72 -1.07 -1.19
C PRO A 89 3.82 -1.38 -2.39
N TYR A 90 4.21 -0.97 -3.58
CA TYR A 90 3.42 -1.18 -4.80
C TYR A 90 3.63 -2.55 -5.46
N GLN A 91 4.61 -3.32 -5.02
CA GLN A 91 4.77 -4.72 -5.40
C GLN A 91 4.18 -5.64 -4.33
N SER A 92 4.35 -5.30 -3.05
CA SER A 92 3.79 -6.00 -1.88
C SER A 92 4.00 -7.52 -1.89
N ILE A 93 5.20 -7.95 -2.29
CA ILE A 93 5.54 -9.38 -2.39
C ILE A 93 5.31 -10.08 -1.05
N GLU A 94 5.69 -9.44 0.05
CA GLU A 94 5.55 -9.96 1.42
C GLU A 94 4.09 -10.18 1.84
N ILE A 95 3.14 -9.54 1.16
CA ILE A 95 1.71 -9.83 1.33
C ILE A 95 1.29 -10.94 0.37
N MET A 96 1.65 -10.83 -0.92
CA MET A 96 1.17 -11.72 -1.97
C MET A 96 1.64 -13.16 -1.77
N GLU A 97 2.87 -13.38 -1.27
CA GLU A 97 3.39 -14.73 -0.99
C GLU A 97 2.64 -15.48 0.12
N ARG A 98 1.74 -14.81 0.85
CA ARG A 98 0.86 -15.44 1.86
C ARG A 98 -0.37 -16.10 1.23
N PHE A 99 -0.59 -15.93 -0.07
CA PHE A 99 -1.80 -16.34 -0.77
C PHE A 99 -1.48 -17.20 -1.99
N ASP A 100 -2.43 -18.07 -2.32
CA ASP A 100 -2.36 -18.88 -3.54
C ASP A 100 -2.60 -18.00 -4.78
N LYS A 101 -1.62 -17.95 -5.68
CA LYS A 101 -1.65 -17.12 -6.90
C LYS A 101 -2.74 -17.53 -7.89
N ASP A 102 -3.19 -18.79 -7.84
CA ASP A 102 -4.18 -19.35 -8.76
C ASP A 102 -5.61 -19.28 -8.19
N LYS A 103 -5.74 -18.88 -6.91
CA LYS A 103 -7.02 -18.73 -6.21
C LYS A 103 -7.33 -17.30 -5.76
N THR A 104 -6.35 -16.40 -5.75
CA THR A 104 -6.48 -15.08 -5.15
C THR A 104 -6.42 -13.98 -6.18
N VAL A 105 -7.38 -13.06 -6.11
CA VAL A 105 -7.40 -11.79 -6.84
C VAL A 105 -6.78 -10.70 -5.97
N VAL A 106 -5.87 -9.92 -6.53
CA VAL A 106 -5.20 -8.81 -5.83
C VAL A 106 -5.54 -7.48 -6.49
N VAL A 107 -5.97 -6.53 -5.66
CA VAL A 107 -6.32 -5.18 -6.06
C VAL A 107 -5.50 -4.18 -5.25
N PHE A 108 -4.76 -3.32 -5.94
CA PHE A 108 -4.06 -2.18 -5.34
C PHE A 108 -5.00 -0.98 -5.30
N ALA A 109 -5.22 -0.43 -4.10
CA ALA A 109 -6.04 0.73 -3.89
C ALA A 109 -5.19 2.01 -3.95
N VAL A 110 -5.48 2.88 -4.90
CA VAL A 110 -4.71 4.10 -5.20
C VAL A 110 -5.64 5.30 -5.18
N SER A 111 -5.16 6.47 -4.76
CA SER A 111 -5.99 7.67 -4.72
C SER A 111 -6.41 8.12 -6.12
N GLU A 112 -7.60 8.72 -6.22
CA GLU A 112 -8.06 9.32 -7.48
C GLU A 112 -7.10 10.40 -7.98
N LYS A 113 -6.46 11.15 -7.06
CA LYS A 113 -5.47 12.17 -7.39
C LYS A 113 -4.27 11.55 -8.09
N ASP A 114 -3.67 10.50 -7.50
CA ASP A 114 -2.51 9.82 -8.09
C ASP A 114 -2.82 9.22 -9.47
N MET A 115 -4.05 8.72 -9.65
CA MET A 115 -4.51 8.17 -10.92
C MET A 115 -4.71 9.25 -11.99
N ALA A 116 -5.25 10.42 -11.62
CA ALA A 116 -5.53 11.51 -12.55
C ALA A 116 -4.25 12.21 -13.07
N GLU A 117 -3.18 12.19 -12.29
CA GLU A 117 -1.92 12.85 -12.63
C GLU A 117 -1.05 12.06 -13.62
N ASP A 118 -1.31 10.76 -13.80
CA ASP A 118 -0.51 9.92 -14.67
C ASP A 118 -1.33 9.35 -15.86
N PRO A 119 -1.15 9.87 -17.08
CA PRO A 119 -1.88 9.39 -18.26
C PRO A 119 -1.62 7.91 -18.61
N ARG A 120 -0.60 7.29 -18.03
CA ARG A 120 -0.32 5.85 -18.18
C ARG A 120 -1.37 4.98 -17.48
N PHE A 121 -2.14 5.54 -16.54
CA PHE A 121 -3.30 4.91 -15.90
C PHE A 121 -4.63 5.34 -16.50
N ASP A 122 -4.60 5.93 -17.67
CA ASP A 122 -5.82 6.10 -18.43
C ASP A 122 -6.33 4.73 -18.91
N PHE A 123 -7.39 4.25 -18.26
CA PHE A 123 -8.13 3.05 -18.64
C PHE A 123 -9.39 3.38 -19.44
N SER A 124 -9.52 4.61 -19.95
CA SER A 124 -10.71 5.06 -20.70
C SER A 124 -10.96 4.24 -21.95
N ASN A 125 -9.92 3.66 -22.54
CA ASN A 125 -9.97 2.85 -23.74
C ASN A 125 -10.09 1.33 -23.48
N GLY A 126 -10.51 0.93 -22.28
CA GLY A 126 -10.70 -0.47 -21.91
C GLY A 126 -9.43 -1.17 -21.44
N LEU A 127 -9.11 -2.33 -22.03
CA LEU A 127 -7.96 -3.13 -21.62
C LEU A 127 -6.64 -2.41 -21.93
N LYS A 128 -5.81 -2.23 -20.91
CA LYS A 128 -4.48 -1.63 -21.09
C LYS A 128 -3.54 -2.63 -21.76
N LEU A 129 -2.86 -2.16 -22.81
CA LEU A 129 -1.92 -2.97 -23.57
C LEU A 129 -0.48 -2.50 -23.33
N LYS A 130 0.45 -3.45 -23.42
CA LYS A 130 1.88 -3.20 -23.54
C LYS A 130 2.25 -2.67 -24.93
N LYS A 131 3.49 -2.23 -25.10
CA LYS A 131 4.02 -1.80 -26.41
C LYS A 131 3.97 -2.90 -27.49
N ASN A 132 4.02 -4.16 -27.09
CA ASN A 132 3.93 -5.32 -27.98
C ASN A 132 2.49 -5.78 -28.28
N GLY A 133 1.48 -5.06 -27.80
CA GLY A 133 0.06 -5.37 -28.00
C GLY A 133 -0.53 -6.40 -27.04
N GLU A 134 0.28 -7.01 -26.16
CA GLU A 134 -0.25 -7.91 -25.13
C GLU A 134 -0.90 -7.12 -23.98
N PRO A 135 -1.86 -7.71 -23.24
CA PRO A 135 -2.43 -7.09 -22.05
C PRO A 135 -1.36 -6.79 -20.99
N ALA A 136 -1.38 -5.59 -20.43
CA ALA A 136 -0.55 -5.21 -19.29
C ALA A 136 -0.94 -6.04 -18.05
N TYR A 137 0.01 -6.28 -17.14
CA TYR A 137 -0.28 -7.04 -15.93
C TYR A 137 -1.30 -6.33 -15.03
N LEU A 138 -1.18 -5.02 -14.83
CA LEU A 138 -2.12 -4.23 -14.07
C LEU A 138 -3.25 -3.71 -14.96
N GLN A 139 -4.48 -4.01 -14.56
CA GLN A 139 -5.70 -3.57 -15.22
C GLN A 139 -6.59 -2.80 -14.26
N LYS A 140 -7.58 -2.09 -14.79
CA LYS A 140 -8.60 -1.45 -13.97
C LYS A 140 -9.47 -2.51 -13.28
N TRP A 141 -9.72 -2.31 -11.99
CA TRP A 141 -10.65 -3.13 -11.24
C TRP A 141 -12.11 -2.87 -11.68
N ASN A 142 -12.87 -3.93 -11.88
CA ASN A 142 -14.31 -3.88 -12.13
C ASN A 142 -15.06 -4.70 -11.08
N SER A 143 -14.95 -6.01 -11.14
CA SER A 143 -15.64 -6.93 -10.24
C SER A 143 -14.81 -8.19 -9.98
N LEU A 144 -15.17 -8.93 -8.94
CA LEU A 144 -14.50 -10.20 -8.62
C LEU A 144 -14.80 -11.29 -9.66
N ASP A 145 -16.01 -11.28 -10.21
CA ASP A 145 -16.44 -12.29 -11.18
C ASP A 145 -15.63 -12.20 -12.48
N ASP A 146 -15.33 -10.97 -12.93
CA ASP A 146 -14.57 -10.73 -14.16
C ASP A 146 -13.04 -10.79 -13.94
N ALA A 147 -12.59 -10.89 -12.70
CA ALA A 147 -11.18 -10.79 -12.39
C ALA A 147 -10.44 -12.11 -12.53
N GLU A 148 -9.24 -12.05 -13.10
CA GLU A 148 -8.26 -13.13 -13.09
C GLU A 148 -7.45 -13.11 -11.78
N THR A 149 -6.93 -14.26 -11.37
CA THR A 149 -6.08 -14.37 -10.19
C THR A 149 -4.71 -13.72 -10.40
N PHE A 150 -4.01 -13.40 -9.32
CA PHE A 150 -2.77 -12.63 -9.42
C PHE A 150 -1.60 -13.39 -10.09
N GLY A 151 -1.73 -14.70 -10.28
CA GLY A 151 -0.83 -15.46 -11.13
C GLY A 151 -0.83 -14.99 -12.60
N THR A 152 -1.94 -14.44 -13.05
CA THR A 152 -2.11 -13.91 -14.40
C THR A 152 -2.11 -12.38 -14.43
N ARG A 153 -2.82 -11.73 -13.50
CA ARG A 153 -3.14 -10.29 -13.56
C ARG A 153 -3.36 -9.69 -12.19
N GLY A 154 -2.95 -8.45 -12.00
CA GLY A 154 -3.30 -7.60 -10.88
C GLY A 154 -4.22 -6.46 -11.30
N TYR A 155 -4.86 -5.82 -10.34
CA TYR A 155 -5.83 -4.76 -10.58
C TYR A 155 -5.53 -3.50 -9.76
N ILE A 156 -6.02 -2.37 -10.26
CA ILE A 156 -5.98 -1.08 -9.58
C ILE A 156 -7.41 -0.58 -9.41
N ALA A 157 -7.76 -0.23 -8.17
CA ALA A 157 -8.98 0.47 -7.83
C ALA A 157 -8.66 1.86 -7.28
N THR A 158 -9.45 2.85 -7.64
CA THR A 158 -9.33 4.19 -7.08
C THR A 158 -10.03 4.30 -5.74
N THR A 159 -9.47 5.09 -4.84
CA THR A 159 -10.08 5.44 -3.56
C THR A 159 -10.44 6.91 -3.53
N PRO A 160 -11.54 7.28 -2.83
CA PRO A 160 -11.86 8.67 -2.61
C PRO A 160 -10.82 9.33 -1.71
N THR A 161 -10.65 10.64 -1.85
CA THR A 161 -9.86 11.47 -0.95
C THR A 161 -10.76 11.98 0.18
N PHE A 162 -10.43 11.63 1.42
CA PHE A 162 -11.15 12.12 2.60
C PHE A 162 -10.51 13.39 3.12
N LYS A 163 -11.22 14.50 2.99
CA LYS A 163 -10.83 15.78 3.55
C LYS A 163 -10.93 15.77 5.07
N PHE A 164 -9.99 16.43 5.72
CA PHE A 164 -9.99 16.67 7.16
C PHE A 164 -9.28 17.98 7.47
N LYS A 165 -9.44 18.46 8.69
CA LYS A 165 -8.85 19.74 9.12
C LYS A 165 -7.97 19.51 10.33
N VAL A 166 -6.88 20.26 10.39
CA VAL A 166 -6.01 20.40 11.56
C VAL A 166 -6.06 21.86 12.00
N ARG A 167 -6.50 22.10 13.22
CA ARG A 167 -6.73 23.45 13.76
C ARG A 167 -7.59 24.34 12.84
N GLY A 168 -8.65 23.74 12.29
CA GLY A 168 -9.55 24.44 11.38
C GLY A 168 -9.07 24.61 9.95
N GLN A 169 -7.80 24.33 9.65
CA GLN A 169 -7.22 24.41 8.32
C GLN A 169 -7.36 23.09 7.57
N GLU A 170 -7.88 23.11 6.34
CA GLU A 170 -7.98 21.91 5.49
C GLU A 170 -6.57 21.43 5.10
N ILE A 171 -6.36 20.12 5.22
CA ILE A 171 -5.09 19.47 4.89
C ILE A 171 -5.16 18.88 3.48
N ASN A 172 -4.17 19.23 2.66
CA ASN A 172 -4.07 18.79 1.27
C ASN A 172 -2.81 17.96 0.98
N SER A 173 -1.80 18.02 1.87
CA SER A 173 -0.54 17.28 1.68
C SER A 173 0.13 16.93 2.99
N ALA A 174 1.01 15.91 2.97
CA ALA A 174 1.82 15.55 4.12
C ALA A 174 2.91 16.61 4.43
N SER A 175 3.42 17.32 3.43
CA SER A 175 4.35 18.43 3.65
C SER A 175 3.70 19.59 4.40
N GLN A 176 2.45 19.92 4.09
CA GLN A 176 1.68 20.90 4.87
C GLN A 176 1.62 20.51 6.36
N ILE A 177 1.34 19.25 6.67
CA ILE A 177 1.32 18.75 8.05
C ILE A 177 2.69 18.93 8.71
N ARG A 178 3.77 18.50 8.06
CA ARG A 178 5.13 18.63 8.61
C ARG A 178 5.52 20.08 8.86
N ASN A 179 5.19 21.00 7.94
CA ASN A 179 5.46 22.43 8.08
C ASN A 179 4.68 23.04 9.25
N MET A 180 3.40 22.70 9.40
CA MET A 180 2.59 23.16 10.53
C MET A 180 3.17 22.70 11.88
N ILE A 181 3.63 21.44 11.95
CA ILE A 181 4.24 20.87 13.15
C ILE A 181 5.59 21.52 13.44
N ALA A 182 6.43 21.75 12.43
CA ALA A 182 7.74 22.35 12.58
C ALA A 182 7.67 23.77 13.19
N SER A 183 6.60 24.50 12.92
CA SER A 183 6.37 25.87 13.42
C SER A 183 5.54 25.93 14.72
N SER A 184 5.18 24.78 15.34
CA SER A 184 4.31 24.72 16.50
C SER A 184 5.09 24.70 17.83
N ASP A 185 4.51 25.25 18.91
CA ASP A 185 4.90 24.98 20.28
C ASP A 185 4.30 23.64 20.79
N ASP A 186 4.67 23.21 21.99
CA ASP A 186 4.25 21.91 22.55
C ASP A 186 2.73 21.81 22.76
N THR A 187 2.06 22.89 23.12
CA THR A 187 0.60 22.91 23.31
C THR A 187 -0.11 22.79 21.96
N MET A 188 0.36 23.54 20.99
CA MET A 188 -0.15 23.51 19.62
C MET A 188 0.07 22.15 18.95
N LEU A 189 1.25 21.54 19.17
CA LEU A 189 1.56 20.21 18.67
C LEU A 189 0.56 19.16 19.17
N THR A 190 0.26 19.15 20.47
CA THR A 190 -0.71 18.20 21.04
C THR A 190 -2.09 18.36 20.39
N GLN A 191 -2.58 19.61 20.24
CA GLN A 191 -3.86 19.89 19.57
C GLN A 191 -3.85 19.47 18.11
N MET A 192 -2.77 19.71 17.38
CA MET A 192 -2.62 19.27 15.99
C MET A 192 -2.68 17.75 15.87
N LEU A 193 -2.02 17.02 16.75
CA LEU A 193 -2.02 15.55 16.76
C LEU A 193 -3.39 14.98 17.13
N GLN A 194 -4.13 15.63 18.04
CA GLN A 194 -5.53 15.28 18.33
C GLN A 194 -6.40 15.35 17.07
N ASP A 195 -6.29 16.44 16.31
CA ASP A 195 -7.02 16.61 15.05
C ASP A 195 -6.52 15.63 13.98
N LEU A 196 -5.19 15.44 13.88
CA LEU A 196 -4.55 14.62 12.86
C LEU A 196 -4.98 13.14 12.94
N TYR A 197 -5.25 12.66 14.16
CA TYR A 197 -5.67 11.28 14.42
C TYR A 197 -7.13 11.16 14.84
N SER A 198 -7.83 12.28 15.03
CA SER A 198 -9.22 12.33 15.52
C SER A 198 -9.38 11.62 16.87
N VAL A 199 -8.49 11.93 17.81
CA VAL A 199 -8.47 11.37 19.17
C VAL A 199 -8.48 12.50 20.22
N THR A 200 -8.97 12.22 21.41
CA THR A 200 -8.93 13.16 22.55
C THR A 200 -7.58 13.13 23.28
N ASP A 201 -7.00 11.93 23.40
CA ASP A 201 -5.75 11.71 24.08
C ASP A 201 -4.71 11.18 23.10
N VAL A 202 -3.59 11.90 22.97
CA VAL A 202 -2.46 11.47 22.15
C VAL A 202 -1.42 10.84 23.08
N PRO A 203 -0.97 9.60 22.82
CA PRO A 203 0.10 8.98 23.60
C PRO A 203 1.37 9.84 23.62
N GLN A 204 2.01 9.96 24.78
CA GLN A 204 3.19 10.81 24.94
C GLN A 204 4.33 10.44 24.00
N ASP A 205 4.52 9.15 23.73
CA ASP A 205 5.55 8.67 22.79
C ASP A 205 5.29 9.13 21.34
N ILE A 206 4.04 9.36 20.95
CA ILE A 206 3.71 9.96 19.66
C ILE A 206 4.01 11.46 19.66
N ILE A 207 3.69 12.18 20.74
CA ILE A 207 4.03 13.61 20.86
C ILE A 207 5.55 13.79 20.75
N ASP A 208 6.31 13.01 21.52
CA ASP A 208 7.78 13.04 21.54
C ASP A 208 8.36 12.68 20.17
N LEU A 209 7.76 11.70 19.49
CA LEU A 209 8.16 11.29 18.15
C LEU A 209 8.07 12.44 17.15
N PHE A 210 6.92 13.12 17.09
CA PHE A 210 6.73 14.25 16.18
C PHE A 210 7.63 15.43 16.54
N LYS A 211 7.79 15.72 17.81
CA LYS A 211 8.69 16.76 18.30
C LYS A 211 10.13 16.52 17.86
N ASN A 212 10.61 15.28 17.97
CA ASN A 212 11.98 14.92 17.64
C ASN A 212 12.24 14.78 16.14
N LYS A 213 11.26 14.31 15.37
CA LYS A 213 11.42 14.00 13.93
C LYS A 213 11.03 15.15 13.01
N VAL A 214 10.08 15.97 13.42
CA VAL A 214 9.48 17.02 12.59
C VAL A 214 9.60 18.39 13.22
N GLY A 215 9.57 18.50 14.56
CA GLY A 215 9.68 19.76 15.29
C GLY A 215 11.05 20.43 15.10
N ASN A 216 11.09 21.77 15.22
CA ASN A 216 12.31 22.60 15.21
C ASN A 216 13.23 22.46 13.99
N LYS A 217 12.70 22.08 12.83
CA LYS A 217 13.43 22.07 11.56
C LYS A 217 13.05 23.31 10.75
N GLU A 218 14.04 23.94 10.10
CA GLU A 218 13.79 24.99 9.14
C GLU A 218 12.79 24.54 8.07
N THR A 219 11.92 25.45 7.64
CA THR A 219 10.83 25.20 6.69
C THR A 219 11.29 24.35 5.50
N MET A 220 10.68 23.18 5.36
CA MET A 220 10.98 22.27 4.27
C MET A 220 10.48 22.81 2.94
N ASN A 221 11.28 22.64 1.91
CA ASN A 221 10.98 23.06 0.54
C ASN A 221 9.75 22.30 0.01
N GLU A 222 8.74 23.02 -0.49
CA GLU A 222 7.36 22.53 -0.78
C GLU A 222 7.21 21.53 -1.93
N ASN A 223 8.26 21.16 -2.65
CA ASN A 223 8.15 20.48 -3.96
C ASN A 223 8.17 18.93 -3.94
N TRP A 224 7.77 18.26 -2.84
CA TRP A 224 8.20 16.86 -2.67
C TRP A 224 7.12 15.79 -2.56
N ASP A 225 5.82 16.13 -2.46
CA ASP A 225 4.77 15.13 -2.17
C ASP A 225 4.10 14.49 -3.40
N GLU A 226 4.30 15.04 -4.58
CA GLU A 226 3.58 14.59 -5.79
C GLU A 226 4.21 13.39 -6.50
N HIS A 227 5.40 12.95 -6.08
CA HIS A 227 6.21 12.04 -6.90
C HIS A 227 6.15 10.54 -6.55
N SER A 228 5.49 10.10 -5.47
CA SER A 228 5.77 8.75 -4.95
C SER A 228 5.21 7.59 -5.75
N PHE A 229 3.96 7.66 -6.15
CA PHE A 229 3.37 6.62 -6.99
C PHE A 229 3.75 6.81 -8.45
N SER A 230 3.73 8.05 -8.91
CA SER A 230 4.16 8.42 -10.26
C SER A 230 5.64 8.09 -10.52
N GLU A 231 6.54 8.30 -9.54
CA GLU A 231 7.95 7.86 -9.66
C GLU A 231 8.11 6.35 -9.70
N PHE A 232 7.44 5.64 -8.78
CA PHE A 232 7.41 4.17 -8.81
C PHE A 232 6.96 3.66 -10.16
N LEU A 233 5.92 4.26 -10.70
CA LEU A 233 5.38 3.88 -11.99
C LEU A 233 6.30 4.26 -13.15
N LYS A 234 6.99 5.40 -13.09
CA LYS A 234 8.02 5.77 -14.06
C LYS A 234 9.17 4.77 -14.08
N GLU A 235 9.58 4.30 -12.91
CA GLU A 235 10.69 3.36 -12.77
C GLU A 235 10.32 1.91 -13.07
N ASN A 236 9.06 1.49 -12.78
CA ASN A 236 8.70 0.07 -12.74
C ASN A 236 7.61 -0.38 -13.72
N VAL A 237 6.78 0.51 -14.22
CA VAL A 237 5.68 0.13 -15.14
C VAL A 237 6.09 0.18 -16.61
N TYR A 238 7.16 0.87 -16.94
CA TYR A 238 7.71 0.81 -18.30
C TYR A 238 8.22 -0.59 -18.66
N GLU A 239 8.55 -1.39 -17.66
CA GLU A 239 8.87 -2.79 -17.82
C GLU A 239 7.84 -3.64 -17.05
N ASP A 240 6.68 -3.91 -17.66
CA ASP A 240 5.69 -4.90 -17.21
C ASP A 240 6.34 -6.23 -16.76
N ASN A 241 7.53 -6.50 -17.28
CA ASN A 241 8.39 -7.59 -16.85
C ASN A 241 8.86 -7.48 -15.40
N ILE A 242 8.95 -6.28 -14.80
CA ILE A 242 9.44 -6.15 -13.43
C ILE A 242 8.33 -6.47 -12.43
N MET A 243 7.09 -5.99 -12.63
CA MET A 243 5.96 -6.34 -11.75
C MET A 243 5.65 -7.84 -11.87
N LYS A 244 5.47 -8.35 -13.10
CA LYS A 244 5.21 -9.77 -13.33
C LYS A 244 6.40 -10.64 -12.93
N LYS A 245 7.62 -10.24 -13.25
CA LYS A 245 8.84 -10.97 -12.92
C LYS A 245 9.20 -10.85 -11.44
N GLY A 246 9.04 -9.67 -10.82
CA GLY A 246 9.28 -9.46 -9.39
C GLY A 246 8.29 -10.26 -8.53
N ILE A 247 7.00 -10.16 -8.82
CA ILE A 247 5.94 -10.85 -8.07
C ILE A 247 5.92 -12.35 -8.38
N LEU A 248 5.83 -12.71 -9.68
CA LEU A 248 5.64 -14.10 -10.07
C LEU A 248 6.92 -14.93 -9.98
N THR A 249 8.09 -14.39 -10.32
CA THR A 249 9.35 -15.14 -10.25
C THR A 249 9.74 -15.42 -8.79
N THR A 250 9.53 -14.47 -7.89
CA THR A 250 9.82 -14.68 -6.47
C THR A 250 8.83 -15.64 -5.81
N ILE A 251 7.54 -15.57 -6.17
CA ILE A 251 6.47 -16.33 -5.51
C ILE A 251 6.25 -17.71 -6.16
N THR A 252 6.41 -17.84 -7.48
CA THR A 252 5.94 -19.04 -8.21
C THR A 252 7.01 -20.02 -8.64
N GLU A 253 8.26 -19.59 -8.78
CA GLU A 253 9.33 -20.45 -9.28
C GLU A 253 10.25 -20.97 -8.17
N GLY A 254 9.95 -20.69 -6.91
CA GLY A 254 10.82 -21.08 -5.79
C GLY A 254 12.26 -20.55 -5.92
N LYS A 255 12.44 -19.49 -6.73
CA LYS A 255 13.77 -18.90 -6.92
C LYS A 255 14.07 -17.92 -5.81
N SER A 256 15.21 -18.10 -5.18
CA SER A 256 15.71 -17.17 -4.17
C SER A 256 15.78 -15.75 -4.74
N PRO A 257 15.27 -14.71 -4.01
CA PRO A 257 15.44 -13.32 -4.38
C PRO A 257 16.89 -12.86 -4.31
N HIS A 258 17.80 -13.75 -3.92
CA HIS A 258 19.21 -13.47 -3.78
C HIS A 258 19.99 -13.92 -5.03
N LYS A 259 21.05 -13.21 -5.35
CA LYS A 259 21.92 -13.55 -6.47
C LYS A 259 22.47 -14.98 -6.30
N LYS A 260 22.30 -15.81 -7.33
CA LYS A 260 22.77 -17.22 -7.35
C LYS A 260 24.24 -17.30 -6.94
N GLY A 261 24.57 -18.22 -6.03
CA GLY A 261 25.92 -18.43 -5.50
C GLY A 261 26.28 -17.60 -4.27
N THR A 262 25.41 -16.69 -3.79
CA THR A 262 25.63 -16.01 -2.52
C THR A 262 25.25 -16.88 -1.32
N LYS A 263 25.85 -16.62 -0.14
CA LYS A 263 25.47 -17.33 1.11
C LYS A 263 23.95 -17.23 1.40
N LYS A 264 23.34 -16.07 1.12
CA LYS A 264 21.90 -15.84 1.28
C LYS A 264 21.07 -16.67 0.28
N TYR A 265 21.53 -16.78 -0.98
CA TYR A 265 20.88 -17.63 -1.98
C TYR A 265 20.88 -19.10 -1.54
N ASN A 266 22.04 -19.61 -1.12
CA ASN A 266 22.20 -21.00 -0.70
C ASN A 266 21.36 -21.31 0.54
N ALA A 267 21.31 -20.39 1.52
CA ALA A 267 20.46 -20.53 2.70
C ALA A 267 18.96 -20.53 2.36
N HIS A 268 18.53 -19.65 1.44
CA HIS A 268 17.15 -19.59 0.98
C HIS A 268 16.73 -20.88 0.25
N MET A 269 17.56 -21.38 -0.64
CA MET A 269 17.29 -22.61 -1.37
C MET A 269 17.29 -23.84 -0.44
N ALA A 270 18.14 -23.89 0.57
CA ALA A 270 18.17 -24.96 1.57
C ALA A 270 16.93 -24.99 2.48
N ALA A 271 16.28 -23.83 2.69
CA ALA A 271 15.05 -23.73 3.49
C ALA A 271 13.77 -24.10 2.71
N MET A 272 13.87 -24.32 1.39
CA MET A 272 12.75 -24.67 0.51
C MET A 272 12.69 -26.18 0.21
N HIS A 273 13.66 -26.96 0.65
CA HIS A 273 13.72 -28.42 0.59
C HIS A 273 13.67 -29.02 2.00
#